data_be12ad1bce765ce9efc2ab3439fd1d9d
#
_entry.id   be12ad1bce765ce9efc2ab3439fd1d9d
#
_cell.length_a   1.000
_cell.length_b   1.000
_cell.length_c   1.000
_cell.angle_alpha   90.00
_cell.angle_beta   90.00
_cell.angle_gamma   90.00
#
_symmetry.space_group_name_H-M   'P 1'
#
loop_
_entity.id
_entity.type
_entity.pdbx_description
1 polymer ?
#
loop_
_entity_poly.entity_id
_entity_poly.type
_entity_poly.pdbx_seq_one_letter_code
_entity_poly.pdbx_strand_id
1 'polypeptide(L)'
;MMMVFLILMIFGSKKVSSIDVLKYYSDKQVLEHYEEATGMVGLWESEKVVFQRSIQNKCAQLLEIGCGTGRISFGLSQLGYAKITATDFSKKMIIRAKELNEKYKTKIDFQKQDAIALTFEECQFGAVIFGFNGLMQIPGELNRRKAMEESYRVLIPGGYFIFTAHDRSLPKWKKFWAIERKKWREGKQDPKLLEFGDRFEDTARGMLYIHVTEVDKLRAELKQVGFAVEGDFLRSKIANESERTKKYSDECRFWICRKPS
;
A
#
# COMPACT_ATOMS: atom_id res chain seq x y z
N MET A 1 -6.82 -56.69 2.47
CA MET A 1 -5.74 -55.81 2.92
C MET A 1 -5.33 -54.87 1.77
N MET A 2 -6.25 -53.95 1.39
CA MET A 2 -5.99 -52.99 0.29
C MET A 2 -7.08 -51.92 0.28
N MET A 3 -7.18 -51.13 1.36
CA MET A 3 -8.12 -50.00 1.42
C MET A 3 -7.77 -49.03 2.57
N VAL A 4 -6.49 -48.63 2.67
CA VAL A 4 -6.01 -47.65 3.66
C VAL A 4 -5.11 -46.58 2.99
N PHE A 5 -5.01 -46.52 1.65
CA PHE A 5 -4.05 -45.62 0.97
C PHE A 5 -4.70 -44.50 0.16
N LEU A 6 -5.87 -43.99 0.55
CA LEU A 6 -6.48 -42.87 -0.23
C LEU A 6 -7.12 -41.77 0.63
N ILE A 7 -6.57 -41.42 1.79
CA ILE A 7 -7.06 -40.27 2.59
C ILE A 7 -5.91 -39.31 2.98
N LEU A 8 -4.91 -39.19 2.15
CA LEU A 8 -3.77 -38.31 2.43
C LEU A 8 -3.46 -37.37 1.25
N MET A 9 -4.44 -36.71 0.69
CA MET A 9 -4.21 -35.61 -0.29
C MET A 9 -5.45 -34.76 -0.48
N ILE A 10 -5.91 -34.01 0.50
CA ILE A 10 -6.69 -32.77 0.28
C ILE A 10 -6.53 -31.84 1.50
N PHE A 11 -5.31 -31.53 1.90
CA PHE A 11 -5.04 -30.28 2.60
C PHE A 11 -4.14 -29.45 1.70
N GLY A 12 -4.70 -28.92 0.62
CA GLY A 12 -4.07 -27.84 -0.12
C GLY A 12 -3.78 -26.71 0.87
N SER A 13 -2.53 -26.24 0.94
CA SER A 13 -2.18 -25.12 1.81
C SER A 13 -3.12 -23.96 1.52
N LYS A 14 -3.76 -23.44 2.57
CA LYS A 14 -4.68 -22.32 2.44
C LYS A 14 -3.96 -21.13 1.78
N LYS A 15 -4.54 -20.61 0.71
CA LYS A 15 -4.04 -19.43 0.02
C LYS A 15 -4.04 -18.23 0.97
N VAL A 16 -3.08 -17.31 0.77
CA VAL A 16 -2.99 -16.06 1.52
C VAL A 16 -4.27 -15.24 1.37
N SER A 17 -4.70 -14.63 2.45
CA SER A 17 -5.92 -13.84 2.53
C SER A 17 -5.67 -12.51 3.22
N SER A 18 -6.61 -11.56 3.10
CA SER A 18 -6.57 -10.28 3.83
C SER A 18 -6.51 -10.47 5.35
N ILE A 19 -7.06 -11.60 5.87
CA ILE A 19 -6.96 -11.93 7.30
C ILE A 19 -5.52 -12.26 7.70
N ASP A 20 -4.74 -12.91 6.83
CA ASP A 20 -3.34 -13.23 7.12
C ASP A 20 -2.49 -11.95 7.12
N VAL A 21 -2.75 -11.03 6.21
CA VAL A 21 -2.16 -9.68 6.19
C VAL A 21 -2.56 -8.89 7.45
N LEU A 22 -3.85 -8.92 7.83
CA LEU A 22 -4.33 -8.27 9.04
C LEU A 22 -3.65 -8.80 10.32
N LYS A 23 -3.38 -10.11 10.40
CA LYS A 23 -2.67 -10.70 11.54
C LYS A 23 -1.28 -10.12 11.68
N TYR A 24 -0.51 -10.00 10.58
CA TYR A 24 0.80 -9.37 10.57
C TYR A 24 0.72 -7.93 11.10
N TYR A 25 -0.17 -7.10 10.56
CA TYR A 25 -0.34 -5.69 10.98
C TYR A 25 -1.01 -5.52 12.34
N SER A 26 -1.49 -6.58 12.95
CA SER A 26 -2.05 -6.58 14.31
C SER A 26 -1.08 -7.09 15.36
N ASP A 27 0.13 -7.49 14.95
CA ASP A 27 1.20 -7.88 15.85
C ASP A 27 1.74 -6.68 16.63
N LYS A 28 2.09 -6.87 17.89
CA LYS A 28 2.57 -5.79 18.77
C LYS A 28 3.88 -5.18 18.26
N GLN A 29 4.84 -6.01 17.85
CA GLN A 29 6.14 -5.52 17.39
C GLN A 29 6.02 -4.76 16.06
N VAL A 30 5.07 -5.16 15.20
CA VAL A 30 4.75 -4.44 13.96
C VAL A 30 4.15 -3.08 14.28
N LEU A 31 3.18 -3.01 15.21
CA LEU A 31 2.59 -1.75 15.66
C LEU A 31 3.63 -0.78 16.20
N GLU A 32 4.51 -1.25 17.10
CA GLU A 32 5.59 -0.46 17.69
C GLU A 32 6.54 0.08 16.60
N HIS A 33 6.89 -0.73 15.60
CA HIS A 33 7.74 -0.32 14.49
C HIS A 33 7.11 0.80 13.65
N TYR A 34 5.82 0.70 13.34
CA TYR A 34 5.11 1.74 12.58
C TYR A 34 4.95 3.02 13.39
N GLU A 35 4.73 2.90 14.70
CA GLU A 35 4.69 4.06 15.59
C GLU A 35 6.04 4.78 15.65
N GLU A 36 7.14 4.05 15.81
CA GLU A 36 8.49 4.62 15.77
C GLU A 36 8.74 5.35 14.45
N ALA A 37 8.31 4.75 13.31
CA ALA A 37 8.42 5.39 12.03
C ALA A 37 7.61 6.70 11.94
N THR A 38 6.42 6.74 12.53
CA THR A 38 5.60 7.94 12.59
C THR A 38 6.31 9.07 13.32
N GLY A 39 6.96 8.79 14.45
CA GLY A 39 7.67 9.80 15.23
C GLY A 39 9.07 10.15 14.69
N MET A 40 9.78 9.20 14.11
CA MET A 40 11.21 9.35 13.80
C MET A 40 11.52 9.53 12.31
N VAL A 41 10.71 8.96 11.40
CA VAL A 41 10.92 9.04 9.96
C VAL A 41 10.12 10.21 9.37
N GLY A 42 8.85 10.33 9.72
CA GLY A 42 7.95 11.35 9.17
C GLY A 42 7.73 11.18 7.66
N LEU A 43 7.34 12.24 6.97
CA LEU A 43 7.28 12.25 5.50
C LEU A 43 8.67 12.13 4.89
N TRP A 44 8.77 11.31 3.85
CA TRP A 44 9.94 11.26 2.99
C TRP A 44 10.08 12.55 2.17
N GLU A 45 11.30 12.88 1.75
CA GLU A 45 11.51 14.05 0.87
C GLU A 45 10.79 13.89 -0.46
N SER A 46 10.79 12.68 -1.03
CA SER A 46 10.02 12.37 -2.24
C SER A 46 8.51 12.50 -2.04
N GLU A 47 7.97 12.07 -0.89
CA GLU A 47 6.55 12.25 -0.56
C GLU A 47 6.18 13.74 -0.50
N LYS A 48 7.00 14.56 0.16
CA LYS A 48 6.80 16.01 0.23
C LYS A 48 6.73 16.63 -1.17
N VAL A 49 7.72 16.29 -2.02
CA VAL A 49 7.78 16.81 -3.40
C VAL A 49 6.55 16.40 -4.19
N VAL A 50 6.17 15.13 -4.16
CA VAL A 50 5.03 14.63 -4.94
C VAL A 50 3.73 15.24 -4.44
N PHE A 51 3.47 15.22 -3.12
CA PHE A 51 2.22 15.74 -2.58
C PHE A 51 2.05 17.24 -2.82
N GLN A 52 3.10 18.06 -2.62
CA GLN A 52 3.01 19.49 -2.83
C GLN A 52 2.86 19.87 -4.31
N ARG A 53 3.42 19.11 -5.24
CA ARG A 53 3.27 19.34 -6.68
C ARG A 53 1.87 18.93 -7.18
N SER A 54 1.36 17.79 -6.74
CA SER A 54 0.08 17.27 -7.22
C SER A 54 -1.12 17.89 -6.49
N ILE A 55 -1.00 18.17 -5.19
CA ILE A 55 -2.11 18.66 -4.35
C ILE A 55 -1.85 20.11 -3.95
N GLN A 56 -2.11 21.04 -4.86
CA GLN A 56 -1.83 22.47 -4.62
C GLN A 56 -2.84 23.13 -3.66
N ASN A 57 -4.11 22.65 -3.68
CA ASN A 57 -5.15 23.18 -2.80
C ASN A 57 -5.03 22.59 -1.39
N LYS A 58 -4.55 23.36 -0.44
CA LYS A 58 -4.43 22.98 0.98
C LYS A 58 -5.78 22.76 1.70
N CYS A 59 -6.87 23.26 1.13
CA CYS A 59 -8.23 23.08 1.65
C CYS A 59 -8.94 21.86 1.05
N ALA A 60 -8.31 21.15 0.11
CA ALA A 60 -8.87 19.92 -0.46
C ALA A 60 -9.08 18.86 0.63
N GLN A 61 -10.15 18.08 0.50
CA GLN A 61 -10.35 16.89 1.33
C GLN A 61 -9.40 15.78 0.85
N LEU A 62 -8.59 15.25 1.75
CA LEU A 62 -7.63 14.20 1.47
C LEU A 62 -8.04 12.90 2.12
N LEU A 63 -7.87 11.79 1.42
CA LEU A 63 -8.02 10.44 1.96
C LEU A 63 -6.67 9.73 1.93
N GLU A 64 -6.19 9.26 3.07
CA GLU A 64 -5.11 8.27 3.13
C GLU A 64 -5.71 6.89 3.38
N ILE A 65 -5.39 5.92 2.51
CA ILE A 65 -5.75 4.50 2.65
C ILE A 65 -4.52 3.74 3.15
N GLY A 66 -4.72 2.83 4.13
CA GLY A 66 -3.61 2.08 4.72
C GLY A 66 -2.67 2.98 5.53
N CYS A 67 -3.22 3.86 6.35
CA CYS A 67 -2.46 4.89 7.06
C CYS A 67 -1.54 4.34 8.17
N GLY A 68 -1.71 3.08 8.57
CA GLY A 68 -1.03 2.53 9.73
C GLY A 68 -1.24 3.39 10.97
N THR A 69 -0.16 3.79 11.61
CA THR A 69 -0.19 4.70 12.77
C THR A 69 -0.21 6.19 12.40
N GLY A 70 -0.37 6.54 11.10
CA GLY A 70 -0.61 7.90 10.64
C GLY A 70 0.62 8.68 10.16
N ARG A 71 1.74 8.02 9.79
CA ARG A 71 2.99 8.68 9.38
C ARG A 71 2.78 9.73 8.28
N ILE A 72 2.09 9.36 7.22
CA ILE A 72 1.82 10.27 6.10
C ILE A 72 0.79 11.32 6.50
N SER A 73 -0.29 10.94 7.17
CA SER A 73 -1.35 11.85 7.61
C SER A 73 -0.83 12.97 8.52
N PHE A 74 0.01 12.64 9.51
CA PHE A 74 0.63 13.67 10.35
C PHE A 74 1.55 14.58 9.56
N GLY A 75 2.32 14.02 8.63
CA GLY A 75 3.17 14.81 7.76
C GLY A 75 2.39 15.73 6.82
N LEU A 76 1.27 15.28 6.27
CA LEU A 76 0.36 16.12 5.48
C LEU A 76 -0.20 17.28 6.32
N SER A 77 -0.59 17.00 7.58
CA SER A 77 -1.04 18.04 8.52
C SER A 77 0.07 19.07 8.76
N GLN A 78 1.32 18.64 8.93
CA GLN A 78 2.48 19.54 9.06
C GLN A 78 2.76 20.36 7.79
N LEU A 79 2.42 19.83 6.60
CA LEU A 79 2.48 20.58 5.34
C LEU A 79 1.31 21.56 5.16
N GLY A 80 0.40 21.67 6.13
CA GLY A 80 -0.72 22.61 6.13
C GLY A 80 -2.00 22.12 5.45
N TYR A 81 -2.13 20.81 5.15
CA TYR A 81 -3.41 20.26 4.72
C TYR A 81 -4.35 20.12 5.92
N ALA A 82 -5.53 20.74 5.83
CA ALA A 82 -6.44 20.89 6.97
C ALA A 82 -7.51 19.79 7.07
N LYS A 83 -7.85 19.15 5.96
CA LYS A 83 -8.97 18.19 5.88
C LYS A 83 -8.46 16.82 5.49
N ILE A 84 -8.05 16.02 6.48
CA ILE A 84 -7.46 14.71 6.27
C ILE A 84 -8.34 13.66 6.93
N THR A 85 -8.81 12.71 6.13
CA THR A 85 -9.38 11.43 6.58
C THR A 85 -8.35 10.35 6.32
N ALA A 86 -8.06 9.52 7.32
CA ALA A 86 -7.04 8.49 7.26
C ALA A 86 -7.64 7.14 7.66
N THR A 87 -7.44 6.13 6.83
CA THR A 87 -8.09 4.84 7.02
C THR A 87 -7.10 3.70 7.03
N ASP A 88 -7.40 2.66 7.81
CA ASP A 88 -6.65 1.42 7.83
C ASP A 88 -7.58 0.23 8.08
N PHE A 89 -7.21 -0.92 7.54
CA PHE A 89 -7.95 -2.16 7.74
C PHE A 89 -7.73 -2.73 9.15
N SER A 90 -6.59 -2.44 9.79
CA SER A 90 -6.27 -2.86 11.16
C SER A 90 -6.88 -1.91 12.19
N LYS A 91 -7.85 -2.42 12.97
CA LYS A 91 -8.42 -1.67 14.11
C LYS A 91 -7.33 -1.25 15.10
N LYS A 92 -6.29 -2.07 15.31
CA LYS A 92 -5.20 -1.76 16.24
C LYS A 92 -4.36 -0.57 15.75
N MET A 93 -4.08 -0.48 14.43
CA MET A 93 -3.41 0.67 13.82
C MET A 93 -4.21 1.95 14.06
N ILE A 94 -5.52 1.91 13.79
CA ILE A 94 -6.41 3.07 13.99
C ILE A 94 -6.48 3.51 15.46
N ILE A 95 -6.54 2.57 16.40
CA ILE A 95 -6.51 2.93 17.83
C ILE A 95 -5.20 3.67 18.14
N ARG A 96 -4.07 3.15 17.68
CA ARG A 96 -2.77 3.77 17.92
C ARG A 96 -2.62 5.13 17.23
N ALA A 97 -3.12 5.26 16.00
CA ALA A 97 -3.14 6.53 15.29
C ALA A 97 -3.97 7.60 16.03
N LYS A 98 -5.11 7.22 16.62
CA LYS A 98 -5.94 8.14 17.44
C LYS A 98 -5.22 8.59 18.71
N GLU A 99 -4.53 7.70 19.41
CA GLU A 99 -3.71 8.07 20.57
C GLU A 99 -2.60 9.08 20.20
N LEU A 100 -1.95 8.87 19.05
CA LEU A 100 -0.96 9.82 18.52
C LEU A 100 -1.60 11.13 18.07
N ASN A 101 -2.81 11.12 17.53
CA ASN A 101 -3.58 12.30 17.13
C ASN A 101 -3.85 13.22 18.33
N GLU A 102 -4.25 12.64 19.45
CA GLU A 102 -4.42 13.37 20.72
C GLU A 102 -3.09 13.94 21.22
N LYS A 103 -2.03 13.11 21.22
CA LYS A 103 -0.67 13.51 21.64
C LYS A 103 -0.13 14.67 20.81
N TYR A 104 -0.31 14.63 19.49
CA TYR A 104 0.18 15.67 18.57
C TYR A 104 -0.79 16.84 18.40
N LYS A 105 -1.98 16.76 19.02
CA LYS A 105 -3.04 17.77 18.97
C LYS A 105 -3.46 18.12 17.53
N THR A 106 -3.53 17.10 16.67
CA THR A 106 -4.00 17.26 15.29
C THR A 106 -5.50 16.92 15.17
N LYS A 107 -6.12 17.29 14.04
CA LYS A 107 -7.56 17.07 13.80
C LYS A 107 -7.79 16.11 12.62
N ILE A 108 -6.99 15.04 12.56
CA ILE A 108 -7.10 14.04 11.51
C ILE A 108 -8.23 13.08 11.88
N ASP A 109 -9.11 12.77 10.93
CA ASP A 109 -10.19 11.81 11.12
C ASP A 109 -9.69 10.39 10.80
N PHE A 110 -9.39 9.61 11.84
CA PHE A 110 -8.93 8.22 11.71
C PHE A 110 -10.08 7.23 11.79
N GLN A 111 -10.27 6.40 10.74
CA GLN A 111 -11.36 5.45 10.63
C GLN A 111 -10.86 4.05 10.22
N LYS A 112 -11.50 2.99 10.75
CA LYS A 112 -11.30 1.64 10.23
C LYS A 112 -12.12 1.46 8.95
N GLN A 113 -11.46 1.18 7.81
CA GLN A 113 -12.11 0.93 6.53
C GLN A 113 -11.42 -0.22 5.79
N ASP A 114 -12.14 -0.84 4.86
CA ASP A 114 -11.56 -1.77 3.91
C ASP A 114 -11.37 -1.05 2.56
N ALA A 115 -10.16 -1.06 2.04
CA ALA A 115 -9.82 -0.39 0.78
C ALA A 115 -10.62 -0.88 -0.44
N ILE A 116 -11.14 -2.13 -0.39
CA ILE A 116 -11.94 -2.72 -1.46
C ILE A 116 -13.46 -2.45 -1.33
N ALA A 117 -13.87 -1.75 -0.28
CA ALA A 117 -15.26 -1.43 0.01
C ALA A 117 -15.35 -0.20 0.93
N LEU A 118 -14.94 0.96 0.42
CA LEU A 118 -14.96 2.21 1.17
C LEU A 118 -16.41 2.69 1.38
N THR A 119 -16.72 3.17 2.58
CA THR A 119 -18.08 3.66 2.90
C THR A 119 -18.30 5.15 2.59
N PHE A 120 -17.34 5.78 1.92
CA PHE A 120 -17.43 7.19 1.52
C PHE A 120 -18.30 7.37 0.27
N GLU A 121 -18.87 8.56 0.14
CA GLU A 121 -19.62 8.97 -1.04
C GLU A 121 -18.71 9.10 -2.28
N GLU A 122 -19.33 9.06 -3.46
CA GLU A 122 -18.64 9.35 -4.71
C GLU A 122 -18.16 10.80 -4.75
N CYS A 123 -17.06 11.05 -5.45
CA CYS A 123 -16.56 12.40 -5.69
C CYS A 123 -16.41 13.25 -4.42
N GLN A 124 -15.90 12.67 -3.36
CA GLN A 124 -15.73 13.35 -2.06
C GLN A 124 -14.33 13.95 -1.87
N PHE A 125 -13.28 13.31 -2.41
CA PHE A 125 -11.89 13.66 -2.09
C PHE A 125 -11.16 14.29 -3.28
N GLY A 126 -10.37 15.35 -3.01
CA GLY A 126 -9.48 15.96 -4.00
C GLY A 126 -8.21 15.14 -4.24
N ALA A 127 -7.79 14.35 -3.28
CA ALA A 127 -6.72 13.37 -3.49
C ALA A 127 -6.93 12.15 -2.59
N VAL A 128 -6.54 10.98 -3.12
CA VAL A 128 -6.44 9.70 -2.42
C VAL A 128 -4.96 9.28 -2.43
N ILE A 129 -4.43 8.97 -1.27
CA ILE A 129 -3.04 8.56 -1.07
C ILE A 129 -3.03 7.12 -0.54
N PHE A 130 -2.26 6.24 -1.16
CA PHE A 130 -2.03 4.88 -0.68
C PHE A 130 -0.53 4.63 -0.62
N GLY A 131 0.10 5.20 0.40
CA GLY A 131 1.55 5.20 0.56
C GLY A 131 2.14 3.86 0.99
N PHE A 132 3.46 3.84 1.09
CA PHE A 132 4.25 2.74 1.63
C PHE A 132 3.89 1.34 1.08
N ASN A 133 3.62 1.27 -0.24
CA ASN A 133 3.27 0.05 -0.97
C ASN A 133 1.99 -0.66 -0.47
N GLY A 134 1.11 0.04 0.26
CA GLY A 134 -0.07 -0.54 0.89
C GLY A 134 -1.03 -1.22 -0.09
N LEU A 135 -1.26 -0.63 -1.28
CA LEU A 135 -2.07 -1.25 -2.33
C LEU A 135 -1.54 -2.65 -2.73
N MET A 136 -0.22 -2.82 -2.74
CA MET A 136 0.42 -4.09 -3.11
C MET A 136 0.39 -5.14 -1.99
N GLN A 137 -0.11 -4.81 -0.81
CA GLN A 137 -0.32 -5.73 0.29
C GLN A 137 -1.74 -6.32 0.34
N ILE A 138 -2.59 -5.94 -0.61
CA ILE A 138 -3.91 -6.52 -0.80
C ILE A 138 -3.77 -7.82 -1.61
N PRO A 139 -4.10 -9.00 -1.05
CA PRO A 139 -3.98 -10.27 -1.76
C PRO A 139 -4.97 -10.40 -2.92
N GLY A 140 -4.46 -10.83 -4.08
CA GLY A 140 -5.22 -11.12 -5.28
C GLY A 140 -5.49 -9.90 -6.16
N GLU A 141 -5.30 -10.09 -7.47
CA GLU A 141 -5.44 -9.05 -8.51
C GLU A 141 -6.83 -8.38 -8.48
N LEU A 142 -7.89 -9.17 -8.35
CA LEU A 142 -9.27 -8.63 -8.31
C LEU A 142 -9.49 -7.70 -7.11
N ASN A 143 -8.92 -8.00 -5.95
CA ASN A 143 -9.06 -7.15 -4.76
C ASN A 143 -8.24 -5.86 -4.92
N ARG A 144 -7.03 -5.93 -5.47
CA ARG A 144 -6.24 -4.72 -5.77
C ARG A 144 -6.96 -3.83 -6.79
N ARG A 145 -7.56 -4.45 -7.81
CA ARG A 145 -8.39 -3.73 -8.78
C ARG A 145 -9.57 -3.02 -8.11
N LYS A 146 -10.33 -3.71 -7.25
CA LYS A 146 -11.41 -3.09 -6.46
C LYS A 146 -10.93 -1.91 -5.63
N ALA A 147 -9.76 -2.00 -5.00
CA ALA A 147 -9.21 -0.89 -4.24
C ALA A 147 -8.86 0.31 -5.14
N MET A 148 -8.39 0.08 -6.37
CA MET A 148 -8.18 1.15 -7.36
C MET A 148 -9.52 1.73 -7.84
N GLU A 149 -10.54 0.90 -8.08
CA GLU A 149 -11.90 1.33 -8.45
C GLU A 149 -12.55 2.16 -7.35
N GLU A 150 -12.43 1.76 -6.09
CA GLU A 150 -12.91 2.54 -4.94
C GLU A 150 -12.16 3.87 -4.81
N SER A 151 -10.83 3.87 -4.99
CA SER A 151 -10.04 5.10 -5.01
C SER A 151 -10.51 6.05 -6.14
N TYR A 152 -10.83 5.50 -7.31
CA TYR A 152 -11.37 6.27 -8.43
C TYR A 152 -12.77 6.82 -8.12
N ARG A 153 -13.65 6.00 -7.54
CA ARG A 153 -15.04 6.36 -7.21
C ARG A 153 -15.09 7.56 -6.27
N VAL A 154 -14.32 7.50 -5.19
CA VAL A 154 -14.36 8.55 -4.15
C VAL A 154 -13.63 9.83 -4.53
N LEU A 155 -12.82 9.84 -5.60
CA LEU A 155 -12.15 11.03 -6.11
C LEU A 155 -13.12 11.93 -6.88
N ILE A 156 -13.01 13.24 -6.69
CA ILE A 156 -13.64 14.25 -7.57
C ILE A 156 -13.01 14.20 -8.98
N PRO A 157 -13.72 14.62 -10.03
CA PRO A 157 -13.11 14.87 -11.33
C PRO A 157 -11.89 15.82 -11.18
N GLY A 158 -10.79 15.50 -11.85
CA GLY A 158 -9.51 16.22 -11.70
C GLY A 158 -8.70 15.87 -10.45
N GLY A 159 -9.21 15.03 -9.56
CA GLY A 159 -8.54 14.59 -8.33
C GLY A 159 -7.40 13.61 -8.59
N TYR A 160 -6.49 13.47 -7.63
CA TYR A 160 -5.29 12.65 -7.74
C TYR A 160 -5.34 11.39 -6.92
N PHE A 161 -4.96 10.26 -7.52
CA PHE A 161 -4.59 9.02 -6.83
C PHE A 161 -3.08 8.87 -6.82
N ILE A 162 -2.47 8.92 -5.65
CA ILE A 162 -1.02 8.85 -5.47
C ILE A 162 -0.68 7.64 -4.61
N PHE A 163 0.12 6.73 -5.13
CA PHE A 163 0.52 5.55 -4.36
C PHE A 163 1.95 5.13 -4.68
N THR A 164 2.51 4.23 -3.87
CA THR A 164 3.81 3.63 -4.12
C THR A 164 3.70 2.12 -4.31
N ALA A 165 4.60 1.58 -5.14
CA ALA A 165 4.75 0.16 -5.37
C ALA A 165 6.21 -0.20 -5.59
N HIS A 166 6.61 -1.42 -5.22
CA HIS A 166 7.92 -1.94 -5.61
C HIS A 166 7.96 -2.20 -7.11
N ASP A 167 9.16 -2.09 -7.67
CA ASP A 167 9.40 -2.27 -9.10
C ASP A 167 10.17 -3.57 -9.34
N ARG A 168 9.50 -4.51 -10.04
CA ARG A 168 10.07 -5.82 -10.40
C ARG A 168 11.23 -5.71 -11.41
N SER A 169 11.28 -4.63 -12.19
CA SER A 169 12.25 -4.43 -13.25
C SER A 169 13.63 -3.98 -12.74
N LEU A 170 13.75 -3.63 -11.46
CA LEU A 170 15.01 -3.16 -10.89
C LEU A 170 16.12 -4.21 -11.06
N PRO A 171 17.31 -3.82 -11.53
CA PRO A 171 18.43 -4.75 -11.80
C PRO A 171 18.79 -5.66 -10.63
N LYS A 172 18.71 -5.15 -9.39
CA LYS A 172 19.01 -5.92 -8.18
C LYS A 172 18.09 -7.13 -7.99
N TRP A 173 16.86 -7.11 -8.54
CA TRP A 173 15.88 -8.17 -8.42
C TRP A 173 15.80 -9.12 -9.62
N LYS A 174 16.55 -8.87 -10.69
CA LYS A 174 16.49 -9.64 -11.95
C LYS A 174 16.71 -11.15 -11.75
N LYS A 175 17.73 -11.52 -10.97
CA LYS A 175 18.05 -12.94 -10.68
C LYS A 175 16.94 -13.59 -9.86
N PHE A 176 16.46 -12.92 -8.83
CA PHE A 176 15.37 -13.39 -7.98
C PHE A 176 14.12 -13.70 -8.82
N TRP A 177 13.65 -12.75 -9.61
CA TRP A 177 12.45 -12.93 -10.43
C TRP A 177 12.60 -13.96 -11.55
N ALA A 178 13.80 -14.18 -12.06
CA ALA A 178 14.08 -15.27 -13.01
C ALA A 178 13.90 -16.64 -12.35
N ILE A 179 14.38 -16.81 -11.12
CA ILE A 179 14.20 -18.05 -10.32
C ILE A 179 12.71 -18.26 -10.01
N GLU A 180 12.03 -17.23 -9.52
CA GLU A 180 10.60 -17.32 -9.20
C GLU A 180 9.77 -17.65 -10.43
N ARG A 181 10.03 -17.05 -11.59
CA ARG A 181 9.36 -17.37 -12.86
C ARG A 181 9.54 -18.84 -13.24
N LYS A 182 10.74 -19.41 -13.01
CA LYS A 182 10.98 -20.84 -13.21
C LYS A 182 10.14 -21.69 -12.27
N LYS A 183 10.11 -21.37 -10.96
CA LYS A 183 9.29 -22.09 -9.98
C LYS A 183 7.80 -22.08 -10.37
N TRP A 184 7.28 -20.93 -10.80
CA TRP A 184 5.88 -20.81 -11.23
C TRP A 184 5.56 -21.66 -12.47
N ARG A 185 6.45 -21.70 -13.45
CA ARG A 185 6.29 -22.57 -14.64
C ARG A 185 6.33 -24.04 -14.30
N GLU A 186 7.08 -24.43 -13.27
CA GLU A 186 7.24 -25.82 -12.83
C GLU A 186 6.23 -26.21 -11.72
N GLY A 187 5.34 -25.33 -11.29
CA GLY A 187 4.41 -25.56 -10.18
C GLY A 187 5.08 -25.72 -8.82
N LYS A 188 6.29 -25.17 -8.66
CA LYS A 188 7.13 -25.29 -7.44
C LYS A 188 7.14 -24.02 -6.58
N GLN A 189 6.28 -23.04 -6.87
CA GLN A 189 6.11 -21.85 -6.04
C GLN A 189 5.53 -22.21 -4.67
N ASP A 190 5.66 -21.29 -3.70
CA ASP A 190 4.97 -21.43 -2.41
C ASP A 190 3.46 -21.61 -2.67
N PRO A 191 2.86 -22.70 -2.21
CA PRO A 191 1.46 -23.01 -2.46
C PRO A 191 0.48 -21.98 -1.85
N LYS A 192 0.92 -21.12 -0.93
CA LYS A 192 0.12 -20.04 -0.36
C LYS A 192 -0.03 -18.85 -1.30
N LEU A 193 0.86 -18.66 -2.29
CA LEU A 193 0.83 -17.55 -3.21
C LEU A 193 -0.30 -17.70 -4.24
N LEU A 194 -0.92 -16.57 -4.61
CA LEU A 194 -2.08 -16.52 -5.52
C LEU A 194 -1.66 -16.40 -6.98
N GLU A 195 -0.64 -15.57 -7.24
CA GLU A 195 -0.23 -15.21 -8.59
C GLU A 195 1.26 -14.88 -8.68
N PHE A 196 1.80 -14.89 -9.91
CA PHE A 196 3.20 -14.51 -10.13
C PHE A 196 3.40 -13.03 -9.83
N GLY A 197 4.34 -12.75 -8.94
CA GLY A 197 4.59 -11.43 -8.37
C GLY A 197 4.35 -11.40 -6.87
N ASP A 198 3.58 -12.35 -6.35
CA ASP A 198 3.41 -12.53 -4.91
C ASP A 198 4.68 -13.09 -4.28
N ARG A 199 4.99 -12.61 -3.10
CA ARG A 199 6.05 -13.13 -2.25
C ARG A 199 5.75 -12.93 -0.79
N PHE A 200 6.35 -13.75 0.04
CA PHE A 200 6.52 -13.44 1.44
C PHE A 200 7.92 -12.88 1.67
N GLU A 201 8.00 -11.83 2.45
CA GLU A 201 9.24 -11.25 2.92
C GLU A 201 9.44 -11.63 4.38
N ASP A 202 10.55 -12.30 4.68
CA ASP A 202 10.92 -12.62 6.05
C ASP A 202 11.46 -11.35 6.70
N THR A 203 10.71 -10.84 7.65
CA THR A 203 11.10 -9.67 8.44
C THR A 203 11.41 -10.10 9.86
N ALA A 204 12.15 -9.28 10.62
CA ALA A 204 12.39 -9.52 12.05
C ALA A 204 11.08 -9.65 12.87
N ARG A 205 9.91 -9.37 12.26
CA ARG A 205 8.58 -9.37 12.90
C ARG A 205 7.61 -10.38 12.30
N GLY A 206 8.11 -11.28 11.45
CA GLY A 206 7.32 -12.31 10.78
C GLY A 206 7.22 -12.13 9.26
N MET A 207 6.40 -12.96 8.64
CA MET A 207 6.26 -13.04 7.19
C MET A 207 5.30 -11.97 6.67
N LEU A 208 5.83 -10.99 5.97
CA LEU A 208 5.06 -9.95 5.30
C LEU A 208 4.68 -10.39 3.88
N TYR A 209 3.39 -10.43 3.58
CA TYR A 209 2.93 -10.62 2.21
C TYR A 209 3.07 -9.32 1.40
N ILE A 210 3.57 -9.44 0.18
CA ILE A 210 3.60 -8.35 -0.78
C ILE A 210 3.48 -8.87 -2.21
N HIS A 211 2.72 -8.16 -3.04
CA HIS A 211 2.72 -8.34 -4.49
C HIS A 211 3.68 -7.34 -5.14
N VAL A 212 4.51 -7.79 -6.06
CA VAL A 212 5.37 -6.92 -6.86
C VAL A 212 4.94 -7.06 -8.32
N THR A 213 4.29 -6.06 -8.86
CA THR A 213 3.75 -6.06 -10.22
C THR A 213 4.79 -5.61 -11.26
N GLU A 214 4.49 -5.83 -12.53
CA GLU A 214 5.22 -5.21 -13.63
C GLU A 214 4.67 -3.80 -13.90
N VAL A 215 5.56 -2.87 -14.21
CA VAL A 215 5.22 -1.45 -14.45
C VAL A 215 4.16 -1.30 -15.54
N ASP A 216 4.35 -1.99 -16.68
CA ASP A 216 3.42 -1.87 -17.81
C ASP A 216 2.05 -2.52 -17.51
N LYS A 217 2.05 -3.65 -16.77
CA LYS A 217 0.81 -4.29 -16.31
C LYS A 217 0.02 -3.33 -15.42
N LEU A 218 0.66 -2.76 -14.41
CA LEU A 218 0.00 -1.83 -13.48
C LEU A 218 -0.51 -0.57 -14.18
N ARG A 219 0.27 -0.04 -15.15
CA ARG A 219 -0.16 1.09 -15.97
C ARG A 219 -1.41 0.77 -16.79
N ALA A 220 -1.48 -0.44 -17.36
CA ALA A 220 -2.65 -0.90 -18.10
C ALA A 220 -3.87 -1.07 -17.18
N GLU A 221 -3.70 -1.64 -15.99
CA GLU A 221 -4.76 -1.78 -14.99
C GLU A 221 -5.32 -0.42 -14.55
N LEU A 222 -4.46 0.55 -14.25
CA LEU A 222 -4.87 1.91 -13.87
C LEU A 222 -5.69 2.59 -15.00
N LYS A 223 -5.25 2.44 -16.26
CA LYS A 223 -5.99 2.95 -17.42
C LYS A 223 -7.35 2.26 -17.59
N GLN A 224 -7.46 0.95 -17.35
CA GLN A 224 -8.72 0.22 -17.39
C GLN A 224 -9.71 0.66 -16.31
N VAL A 225 -9.22 1.08 -15.13
CA VAL A 225 -10.05 1.69 -14.08
C VAL A 225 -10.53 3.09 -14.49
N GLY A 226 -9.83 3.77 -15.40
CA GLY A 226 -10.20 5.10 -15.91
C GLY A 226 -9.18 6.20 -15.54
N PHE A 227 -8.10 5.88 -14.87
CA PHE A 227 -7.08 6.86 -14.51
C PHE A 227 -6.22 7.29 -15.71
N ALA A 228 -5.93 8.58 -15.80
CA ALA A 228 -4.81 9.10 -16.58
C ALA A 228 -3.53 9.00 -15.71
N VAL A 229 -2.56 8.19 -16.14
CA VAL A 229 -1.26 8.09 -15.45
C VAL A 229 -0.39 9.26 -15.91
N GLU A 230 -0.27 10.30 -15.09
CA GLU A 230 0.54 11.50 -15.39
C GLU A 230 2.04 11.26 -15.18
N GLY A 231 2.39 10.30 -14.31
CA GLY A 231 3.78 9.91 -14.11
C GLY A 231 3.95 8.70 -13.20
N ASP A 232 5.09 8.05 -13.39
CA ASP A 232 5.61 7.05 -12.47
C ASP A 232 7.14 7.19 -12.39
N PHE A 233 7.65 7.38 -11.19
CA PHE A 233 9.05 7.71 -10.96
C PHE A 233 9.61 6.90 -9.79
N LEU A 234 10.84 6.41 -9.95
CA LEU A 234 11.57 5.85 -8.81
C LEU A 234 11.78 6.92 -7.74
N ARG A 235 11.62 6.58 -6.48
CA ARG A 235 11.81 7.46 -5.34
C ARG A 235 13.14 8.22 -5.42
N SER A 236 14.22 7.51 -5.73
CA SER A 236 15.58 8.09 -5.88
C SER A 236 15.70 9.10 -7.02
N LYS A 237 14.75 9.15 -7.97
CA LYS A 237 14.70 10.14 -9.05
C LYS A 237 13.89 11.38 -8.70
N ILE A 238 13.13 11.33 -7.61
CA ILE A 238 12.29 12.44 -7.13
C ILE A 238 13.07 13.30 -6.15
N ALA A 239 13.72 12.67 -5.16
CA ALA A 239 14.48 13.37 -4.15
C ALA A 239 15.60 12.49 -3.57
N ASN A 240 16.59 13.14 -2.93
CA ASN A 240 17.58 12.46 -2.14
C ASN A 240 17.04 12.31 -0.71
N GLU A 241 16.75 11.08 -0.32
CA GLU A 241 16.20 10.77 0.98
C GLU A 241 17.23 10.85 2.11
N SER A 242 16.76 11.11 3.32
CA SER A 242 17.57 11.00 4.52
C SER A 242 18.10 9.57 4.70
N GLU A 243 19.23 9.43 5.37
CA GLU A 243 19.78 8.10 5.69
C GLU A 243 18.81 7.27 6.55
N ARG A 244 18.00 7.92 7.38
CA ARG A 244 16.95 7.28 8.17
C ARG A 244 15.87 6.67 7.26
N THR A 245 15.38 7.42 6.28
CA THR A 245 14.42 6.93 5.29
C THR A 245 14.96 5.78 4.48
N LYS A 246 16.23 5.86 4.02
CA LYS A 246 16.90 4.80 3.27
C LYS A 246 17.04 3.50 4.06
N LYS A 247 17.28 3.60 5.38
CA LYS A 247 17.32 2.43 6.27
C LYS A 247 15.92 1.85 6.56
N TYR A 248 14.91 2.69 6.54
CA TYR A 248 13.53 2.30 6.86
C TYR A 248 12.82 1.63 5.67
N SER A 249 13.12 2.02 4.45
CA SER A 249 12.42 1.55 3.25
C SER A 249 13.34 1.37 2.05
N ASP A 250 13.13 0.28 1.34
CA ASP A 250 13.72 0.02 0.04
C ASP A 250 13.25 1.01 -1.04
N GLU A 251 13.92 0.97 -2.19
CA GLU A 251 13.50 1.70 -3.38
C GLU A 251 12.09 1.30 -3.82
N CYS A 252 11.28 2.28 -4.16
CA CYS A 252 9.93 2.09 -4.67
C CYS A 252 9.64 3.09 -5.79
N ARG A 253 8.56 2.85 -6.52
CA ARG A 253 8.06 3.70 -7.59
C ARG A 253 6.83 4.44 -7.09
N PHE A 254 6.81 5.76 -7.23
CA PHE A 254 5.62 6.58 -7.08
C PHE A 254 4.79 6.52 -8.35
N TRP A 255 3.49 6.41 -8.17
CA TRP A 255 2.48 6.50 -9.21
C TRP A 255 1.62 7.72 -8.96
N ILE A 256 1.51 8.58 -9.98
CA ILE A 256 0.74 9.82 -9.94
C ILE A 256 -0.32 9.69 -11.02
N CYS A 257 -1.55 9.44 -10.58
CA CYS A 257 -2.68 9.16 -11.43
C CYS A 257 -3.75 10.23 -11.22
N ARG A 258 -4.44 10.63 -12.28
CA ARG A 258 -5.49 11.63 -12.24
C ARG A 258 -6.80 11.04 -12.69
N LYS A 259 -7.89 11.32 -11.96
CA LYS A 259 -9.24 11.11 -12.47
C LYS A 259 -9.53 12.18 -13.51
N PRO A 260 -9.82 11.86 -14.78
CA PRO A 260 -10.17 12.87 -15.79
C PRO A 260 -11.35 13.74 -15.34
N SER A 261 -11.38 14.99 -15.88
CA SER A 261 -12.44 15.98 -15.59
C SER A 261 -13.71 15.66 -16.33
#